data_2ba7dac9e9cab11296f33ca9bddc7136
#
_entry.id   2ba7dac9e9cab11296f33ca9bddc7136
#
_cell.length_a   1.000
_cell.length_b   1.000
_cell.length_c   1.000
_cell.angle_alpha   90.00
_cell.angle_beta   90.00
_cell.angle_gamma   90.00
#
_symmetry.space_group_name_H-M   'P 1'
#
loop_
_entity.id
_entity.type
_entity.pdbx_description
1 polymer ?
#
loop_
_entity_poly.entity_id
_entity_poly.type
_entity_poly.pdbx_seq_one_letter_code
_entity_poly.pdbx_strand_id
1 'polypeptide(L)'
;TINVDHQLQYVGNKGKYIEKTKTDAGTRVLPMSEEVYEVIKRVLANRKKPKIEICIDGYTGFLFLDKRGMPMMPYQWEKRFQRSVEKYNKIYRVQLPKITPHVCRHTFCTNMAKRGISVETLKYLMGHTDISVTLNVYTHLKLEDAEKEIKRLENIEKELKRCAR
;
A
#
# COMPACT_ATOMS: atom_id res chain seq x y z
N THR A 1 -3.84 -6.11 11.69
CA THR A 1 -4.73 -5.66 10.60
C THR A 1 -4.72 -4.14 10.49
N ILE A 2 -5.10 -3.63 9.31
CA ILE A 2 -5.31 -2.19 9.04
C ILE A 2 -6.74 -2.03 8.55
N ASN A 3 -7.53 -1.23 9.26
CA ASN A 3 -8.88 -0.88 8.84
C ASN A 3 -8.83 0.32 7.89
N VAL A 4 -9.44 0.19 6.73
CA VAL A 4 -9.59 1.25 5.74
C VAL A 4 -11.09 1.52 5.62
N ASP A 5 -11.60 2.50 6.33
CA ASP A 5 -13.03 2.82 6.44
C ASP A 5 -13.33 4.31 6.26
N HIS A 6 -12.29 5.15 6.30
CA HIS A 6 -12.41 6.58 6.11
C HIS A 6 -11.16 7.17 5.46
N GLN A 7 -11.25 8.40 5.01
CA GLN A 7 -10.17 9.13 4.35
C GLN A 7 -10.08 10.58 4.84
N LEU A 8 -8.87 11.11 4.90
CA LEU A 8 -8.62 12.51 5.20
C LEU A 8 -8.70 13.33 3.89
N GLN A 9 -9.54 14.33 3.87
CA GLN A 9 -9.74 15.23 2.74
C GLN A 9 -9.43 16.68 3.10
N TYR A 10 -9.32 17.53 2.09
CA TYR A 10 -9.12 18.97 2.25
C TYR A 10 -9.96 19.74 1.21
N VAL A 11 -10.71 20.70 1.71
CA VAL A 11 -11.44 21.68 0.87
C VAL A 11 -11.09 23.07 1.37
N GLY A 12 -10.79 23.99 0.47
CA GLY A 12 -10.28 25.32 0.79
C GLY A 12 -11.06 26.07 1.88
N ASN A 13 -12.38 26.05 1.82
CA ASN A 13 -13.25 26.74 2.77
C ASN A 13 -13.49 25.98 4.08
N LYS A 14 -13.38 24.65 4.05
CA LYS A 14 -13.66 23.75 5.19
C LYS A 14 -12.40 23.34 5.94
N GLY A 15 -11.25 23.39 5.25
CA GLY A 15 -10.00 22.84 5.80
C GLY A 15 -9.90 21.33 5.66
N LYS A 16 -9.20 20.68 6.61
CA LYS A 16 -9.09 19.21 6.67
C LYS A 16 -10.30 18.63 7.37
N TYR A 17 -10.84 17.56 6.79
CA TYR A 17 -11.97 16.82 7.35
C TYR A 17 -11.85 15.33 7.05
N ILE A 18 -12.59 14.51 7.78
CA ILE A 18 -12.61 13.06 7.60
C ILE A 18 -13.97 12.64 7.05
N GLU A 19 -13.96 11.82 6.03
CA GLU A 19 -15.16 11.23 5.46
C GLU A 19 -14.99 9.73 5.23
N LYS A 20 -16.08 9.03 5.05
CA LYS A 20 -16.07 7.60 4.68
C LYS A 20 -15.41 7.40 3.33
N THR A 21 -14.95 6.19 3.07
CA THR A 21 -14.48 5.81 1.73
C THR A 21 -15.57 6.00 0.69
N LYS A 22 -15.20 6.35 -0.55
CA LYS A 22 -16.15 6.66 -1.63
C LYS A 22 -17.00 5.47 -2.07
N THR A 23 -16.52 4.26 -1.84
CA THR A 23 -17.16 3.02 -2.31
C THR A 23 -17.10 1.97 -1.23
N ASP A 24 -18.03 1.01 -1.26
CA ASP A 24 -18.02 -0.14 -0.34
C ASP A 24 -16.74 -0.97 -0.50
N ALA A 25 -16.25 -1.15 -1.74
CA ALA A 25 -14.96 -1.81 -1.99
C ALA A 25 -13.77 -1.06 -1.38
N GLY A 26 -13.91 0.25 -1.15
CA GLY A 26 -12.92 1.06 -0.43
C GLY A 26 -12.85 0.68 1.05
N THR A 27 -14.00 0.33 1.67
CA THR A 27 -14.07 -0.09 3.08
C THR A 27 -13.63 -1.54 3.21
N ARG A 28 -12.51 -1.78 3.89
CA ARG A 28 -11.95 -3.13 4.04
C ARG A 28 -10.96 -3.22 5.19
N VAL A 29 -10.70 -4.44 5.61
CA VAL A 29 -9.68 -4.77 6.60
C VAL A 29 -8.51 -5.46 5.89
N LEU A 30 -7.34 -4.86 5.94
CA LEU A 30 -6.14 -5.40 5.31
C LEU A 30 -5.34 -6.24 6.31
N PRO A 31 -4.89 -7.46 5.93
CA PRO A 31 -3.92 -8.20 6.72
C PRO A 31 -2.60 -7.44 6.74
N MET A 32 -1.91 -7.53 7.84
CA MET A 32 -0.59 -6.91 8.03
C MET A 32 0.46 -8.02 8.07
N SER A 33 1.45 -7.95 7.18
CA SER A 33 2.61 -8.83 7.27
C SER A 33 3.48 -8.43 8.48
N GLU A 34 4.30 -9.35 8.97
CA GLU A 34 5.23 -9.07 10.07
C GLU A 34 6.15 -7.89 9.76
N GLU A 35 6.64 -7.82 8.52
CA GLU A 35 7.49 -6.71 8.07
C GLU A 35 6.78 -5.35 8.18
N VAL A 36 5.51 -5.28 7.72
CA VAL A 36 4.70 -4.06 7.82
C VAL A 36 4.41 -3.70 9.28
N TYR A 37 4.11 -4.71 10.11
CA TYR A 37 3.90 -4.53 11.54
C TYR A 37 5.12 -3.91 12.23
N GLU A 38 6.31 -4.44 12.01
CA GLU A 38 7.54 -3.92 12.59
C GLU A 38 7.90 -2.50 12.08
N VAL A 39 7.60 -2.20 10.81
CA VAL A 39 7.76 -0.84 10.28
C VAL A 39 6.82 0.13 10.99
N ILE A 40 5.53 -0.20 11.13
CA ILE A 40 4.56 0.66 11.80
C ILE A 40 4.93 0.85 13.28
N LYS A 41 5.35 -0.21 13.96
CA LYS A 41 5.82 -0.16 15.35
C LYS A 41 7.00 0.80 15.52
N ARG A 42 7.99 0.76 14.62
CA ARG A 42 9.11 1.71 14.61
C ARG A 42 8.64 3.14 14.37
N VAL A 43 7.68 3.35 13.47
CA VAL A 43 7.12 4.68 13.21
C VAL A 43 6.42 5.21 14.45
N LEU A 44 5.62 4.38 15.13
CA LEU A 44 4.95 4.74 16.38
C LEU A 44 5.94 5.09 17.50
N ALA A 45 6.99 4.29 17.66
CA ALA A 45 8.02 4.52 18.68
C ALA A 45 8.80 5.84 18.45
N ASN A 46 9.01 6.21 17.17
CA ASN A 46 9.72 7.43 16.80
C ASN A 46 8.80 8.64 16.54
N ARG A 47 7.49 8.47 16.71
CA ARG A 47 6.52 9.55 16.52
C ARG A 47 6.75 10.65 17.56
N LYS A 48 7.05 11.85 17.10
CA LYS A 48 7.08 13.02 17.97
C LYS A 48 5.65 13.37 18.39
N LYS A 49 5.33 13.16 19.64
CA LYS A 49 4.03 13.56 20.19
C LYS A 49 3.92 15.09 20.17
N PRO A 50 2.90 15.67 19.55
CA PRO A 50 2.67 17.11 19.62
C PRO A 50 2.27 17.48 21.06
N LYS A 51 2.54 18.73 21.46
CA LYS A 51 2.11 19.24 22.78
C LYS A 51 0.59 19.18 22.96
N ILE A 52 -0.13 19.43 21.87
CA ILE A 52 -1.59 19.33 21.79
C ILE A 52 -1.90 18.41 20.62
N GLU A 53 -2.61 17.30 20.89
CA GLU A 53 -3.08 16.39 19.83
C GLU A 53 -4.17 17.06 19.02
N ILE A 54 -3.96 17.03 17.69
CA ILE A 54 -4.96 17.54 16.75
C ILE A 54 -6.15 16.60 16.69
N CYS A 55 -7.35 17.17 16.84
CA CYS A 55 -8.62 16.48 16.62
C CYS A 55 -9.26 17.00 15.32
N ILE A 56 -9.64 16.10 14.42
CA ILE A 56 -10.38 16.39 13.19
C ILE A 56 -11.59 15.46 13.15
N ASP A 57 -12.78 16.02 13.17
CA ASP A 57 -14.05 15.28 13.18
C ASP A 57 -14.10 14.14 14.20
N GLY A 58 -13.55 14.35 15.42
CA GLY A 58 -13.49 13.38 16.50
C GLY A 58 -12.31 12.41 16.43
N TYR A 59 -11.50 12.41 15.38
CA TYR A 59 -10.31 11.57 15.23
C TYR A 59 -9.06 12.28 15.74
N THR A 60 -8.24 11.53 16.48
CA THR A 60 -6.96 11.96 17.04
C THR A 60 -5.87 10.92 16.78
N GLY A 61 -4.65 11.17 17.23
CA GLY A 61 -3.57 10.18 17.16
C GLY A 61 -3.02 9.95 15.75
N PHE A 62 -3.12 10.94 14.86
CA PHE A 62 -2.61 10.84 13.48
C PHE A 62 -1.14 10.44 13.46
N LEU A 63 -0.84 9.38 12.72
CA LEU A 63 0.50 8.77 12.68
C LEU A 63 1.55 9.68 12.01
N PHE A 64 1.17 10.38 10.96
CA PHE A 64 2.06 11.21 10.16
C PHE A 64 1.65 12.67 10.21
N LEU A 65 2.50 13.49 10.80
CA LEU A 65 2.29 14.92 10.94
C LEU A 65 3.28 15.71 10.08
N ASP A 66 2.87 16.86 9.61
CA ASP A 66 3.74 17.83 8.96
C ASP A 66 4.51 18.68 9.99
N LYS A 67 5.31 19.65 9.53
CA LYS A 67 6.10 20.53 10.41
C LYS A 67 5.24 21.42 11.33
N ARG A 68 3.95 21.60 10.99
CA ARG A 68 2.98 22.40 11.77
C ARG A 68 2.17 21.53 12.74
N GLY A 69 2.48 20.23 12.83
CA GLY A 69 1.74 19.29 13.65
C GLY A 69 0.40 18.82 13.04
N MET A 70 0.12 19.18 11.78
CA MET A 70 -1.11 18.78 11.09
C MET A 70 -0.93 17.45 10.36
N PRO A 71 -1.98 16.61 10.26
CA PRO A 71 -1.95 15.37 9.50
C PRO A 71 -1.52 15.61 8.05
N MET A 72 -0.63 14.77 7.55
CA MET A 72 -0.09 14.88 6.20
C MET A 72 -1.13 14.54 5.13
N MET A 73 -1.17 15.38 4.10
CA MET A 73 -2.02 15.20 2.92
C MET A 73 -1.30 14.39 1.82
N PRO A 74 -2.03 13.75 0.88
CA PRO A 74 -1.45 12.95 -0.20
C PRO A 74 -0.36 13.67 -0.99
N TYR A 75 -0.55 14.95 -1.36
CA TYR A 75 0.43 15.73 -2.12
C TYR A 75 1.75 15.94 -1.36
N GLN A 76 1.73 15.94 -0.03
CA GLN A 76 2.95 16.06 0.79
C GLN A 76 3.78 14.76 0.72
N TRP A 77 3.11 13.61 0.58
CA TRP A 77 3.75 12.32 0.33
C TRP A 77 4.41 12.28 -1.04
N GLU A 78 3.71 12.73 -2.09
CA GLU A 78 4.29 12.81 -3.44
C GLU A 78 5.56 13.65 -3.45
N LYS A 79 5.54 14.82 -2.80
CA LYS A 79 6.74 15.66 -2.65
C LYS A 79 7.86 14.98 -1.88
N ARG A 80 7.55 14.15 -0.88
CA ARG A 80 8.57 13.39 -0.14
C ARG A 80 9.19 12.31 -1.02
N PHE A 81 8.39 11.55 -1.77
CA PHE A 81 8.89 10.57 -2.74
C PHE A 81 9.80 11.24 -3.77
N GLN A 82 9.32 12.32 -4.39
CA GLN A 82 10.08 13.08 -5.37
C GLN A 82 11.46 13.52 -4.82
N ARG A 83 11.48 14.15 -3.65
CA ARG A 83 12.75 14.60 -3.03
C ARG A 83 13.69 13.43 -2.70
N SER A 84 13.16 12.29 -2.32
CA SER A 84 13.98 11.09 -2.04
C SER A 84 14.61 10.56 -3.32
N VAL A 85 13.86 10.49 -4.42
CA VAL A 85 14.36 10.09 -5.74
C VAL A 85 15.39 11.08 -6.26
N GLU A 86 15.11 12.38 -6.18
CA GLU A 86 16.07 13.44 -6.58
C GLU A 86 17.37 13.35 -5.79
N LYS A 87 17.29 13.12 -4.47
CA LYS A 87 18.47 12.95 -3.63
C LYS A 87 19.27 11.71 -4.03
N TYR A 88 18.62 10.59 -4.28
CA TYR A 88 19.26 9.37 -4.77
C TYR A 88 19.96 9.61 -6.11
N ASN A 89 19.24 10.21 -7.06
CA ASN A 89 19.72 10.45 -8.41
C ASN A 89 20.91 11.45 -8.47
N LYS A 90 21.07 12.29 -7.46
CA LYS A 90 22.26 13.15 -7.32
C LYS A 90 23.51 12.41 -6.84
N ILE A 91 23.33 11.28 -6.15
CA ILE A 91 24.42 10.52 -5.52
C ILE A 91 24.84 9.35 -6.38
N TYR A 92 23.88 8.67 -7.01
CA TYR A 92 24.12 7.41 -7.70
C TYR A 92 24.05 7.54 -9.23
N ARG A 93 24.95 6.81 -9.92
CA ARG A 93 25.00 6.79 -11.38
C ARG A 93 23.75 6.18 -12.01
N VAL A 94 23.24 5.11 -11.41
CA VAL A 94 21.99 4.47 -11.86
C VAL A 94 20.81 5.28 -11.36
N GLN A 95 20.10 5.89 -12.29
CA GLN A 95 19.00 6.78 -11.99
C GLN A 95 17.70 6.02 -11.70
N LEU A 96 17.01 6.39 -10.65
CA LEU A 96 15.68 5.91 -10.37
C LEU A 96 14.65 6.67 -11.22
N PRO A 97 13.64 5.98 -11.76
CA PRO A 97 12.51 6.63 -12.42
C PRO A 97 11.66 7.44 -11.41
N LYS A 98 10.70 8.20 -11.92
CA LYS A 98 9.73 8.88 -11.05
C LYS A 98 8.96 7.86 -10.21
N ILE A 99 9.09 7.92 -8.90
CA ILE A 99 8.38 7.07 -7.94
C ILE A 99 7.30 7.90 -7.25
N THR A 100 6.07 7.39 -7.22
CA THR A 100 4.93 7.98 -6.52
C THR A 100 4.21 6.90 -5.70
N PRO A 101 3.33 7.26 -4.75
CA PRO A 101 2.49 6.27 -4.07
C PRO A 101 1.69 5.38 -5.03
N HIS A 102 1.23 5.93 -6.16
CA HIS A 102 0.56 5.15 -7.21
C HIS A 102 1.48 4.13 -7.88
N VAL A 103 2.71 4.51 -8.19
CA VAL A 103 3.72 3.58 -8.73
C VAL A 103 3.99 2.44 -7.76
N CYS A 104 4.14 2.74 -6.46
CA CYS A 104 4.29 1.71 -5.42
C CYS A 104 3.08 0.77 -5.36
N ARG A 105 1.87 1.33 -5.44
CA ARG A 105 0.63 0.55 -5.48
C ARG A 105 0.57 -0.38 -6.71
N HIS A 106 0.89 0.13 -7.90
CA HIS A 106 0.94 -0.68 -9.11
C HIS A 106 2.02 -1.78 -9.05
N THR A 107 3.19 -1.45 -8.53
CA THR A 107 4.28 -2.41 -8.32
C THR A 107 3.86 -3.53 -7.38
N PHE A 108 3.21 -3.18 -6.26
CA PHE A 108 2.65 -4.18 -5.35
C PHE A 108 1.65 -5.09 -6.05
N CYS A 109 0.70 -4.52 -6.78
CA CYS A 109 -0.32 -5.26 -7.51
C CYS A 109 0.30 -6.26 -8.50
N THR A 110 1.26 -5.79 -9.33
CA THR A 110 1.98 -6.63 -10.30
C THR A 110 2.79 -7.73 -9.63
N ASN A 111 3.49 -7.41 -8.54
CA ASN A 111 4.29 -8.39 -7.82
C ASN A 111 3.43 -9.47 -7.14
N MET A 112 2.25 -9.11 -6.62
CA MET A 112 1.32 -10.08 -6.05
C MET A 112 0.72 -10.98 -7.15
N ALA A 113 0.34 -10.42 -8.30
CA ALA A 113 -0.12 -11.20 -9.45
C ALA A 113 0.94 -12.22 -9.90
N LYS A 114 2.21 -11.79 -10.03
CA LYS A 114 3.35 -12.68 -10.38
C LYS A 114 3.65 -13.75 -9.33
N ARG A 115 3.24 -13.54 -8.09
CA ARG A 115 3.33 -14.53 -7.01
C ARG A 115 2.14 -15.49 -6.96
N GLY A 116 1.21 -15.38 -7.92
CA GLY A 116 0.07 -16.29 -8.06
C GLY A 116 -1.06 -16.04 -7.05
N ILE A 117 -1.20 -14.82 -6.52
CA ILE A 117 -2.36 -14.47 -5.70
C ILE A 117 -3.63 -14.51 -6.58
N SER A 118 -4.76 -14.94 -6.04
CA SER A 118 -6.01 -14.96 -6.82
C SER A 118 -6.46 -13.53 -7.18
N VAL A 119 -7.13 -13.39 -8.32
CA VAL A 119 -7.63 -12.09 -8.81
C VAL A 119 -8.60 -11.48 -7.80
N GLU A 120 -9.47 -12.29 -7.20
CA GLU A 120 -10.43 -11.86 -6.18
C GLU A 120 -9.74 -11.33 -4.93
N THR A 121 -8.75 -12.05 -4.43
CA THR A 121 -7.97 -11.62 -3.27
C THR A 121 -7.23 -10.32 -3.57
N LEU A 122 -6.62 -10.22 -4.75
CA LEU A 122 -5.91 -9.01 -5.15
C LEU A 122 -6.88 -7.83 -5.33
N LYS A 123 -8.04 -8.04 -5.94
CA LYS A 123 -9.12 -7.03 -6.02
C LYS A 123 -9.51 -6.50 -4.64
N TYR A 124 -9.72 -7.41 -3.68
CA TYR A 124 -10.05 -7.05 -2.30
C TYR A 124 -8.93 -6.22 -1.66
N LEU A 125 -7.68 -6.69 -1.71
CA LEU A 125 -6.53 -5.97 -1.14
C LEU A 125 -6.36 -4.58 -1.74
N MET A 126 -6.59 -4.45 -3.03
CA MET A 126 -6.47 -3.16 -3.75
C MET A 126 -7.69 -2.27 -3.54
N GLY A 127 -8.83 -2.81 -3.14
CA GLY A 127 -10.10 -2.06 -3.03
C GLY A 127 -10.61 -1.56 -4.38
N HIS A 128 -10.44 -2.37 -5.43
CA HIS A 128 -10.97 -2.05 -6.73
C HIS A 128 -12.45 -2.44 -6.82
N THR A 129 -13.29 -1.51 -7.23
CA THR A 129 -14.72 -1.76 -7.46
C THR A 129 -14.90 -2.69 -8.65
N ASP A 130 -14.19 -2.40 -9.74
CA ASP A 130 -14.21 -3.20 -10.97
C ASP A 130 -13.05 -4.20 -11.01
N ILE A 131 -13.36 -5.46 -11.31
CA ILE A 131 -12.40 -6.54 -11.45
C ILE A 131 -11.49 -6.35 -12.67
N SER A 132 -11.96 -5.67 -13.72
CA SER A 132 -11.19 -5.40 -14.95
C SER A 132 -9.89 -4.67 -14.67
N VAL A 133 -9.91 -3.75 -13.71
CA VAL A 133 -8.72 -3.01 -13.27
C VAL A 133 -7.65 -3.96 -12.69
N THR A 134 -8.08 -4.99 -11.99
CA THR A 134 -7.18 -6.01 -11.44
C THR A 134 -6.73 -6.99 -12.53
N LEU A 135 -7.64 -7.43 -13.40
CA LEU A 135 -7.35 -8.35 -14.50
C LEU A 135 -6.29 -7.81 -15.47
N ASN A 136 -6.30 -6.50 -15.73
CA ASN A 136 -5.30 -5.87 -16.59
C ASN A 136 -3.85 -6.12 -16.14
N VAL A 137 -3.63 -6.39 -14.85
CA VAL A 137 -2.30 -6.73 -14.34
C VAL A 137 -1.89 -8.14 -14.74
N TYR A 138 -2.85 -9.08 -14.85
CA TYR A 138 -2.61 -10.47 -15.22
C TYR A 138 -2.41 -10.64 -16.72
N THR A 139 -2.90 -9.74 -17.57
CA THR A 139 -2.70 -9.80 -19.02
C THR A 139 -1.24 -9.59 -19.43
N HIS A 140 -0.41 -9.08 -18.52
CA HIS A 140 1.03 -8.88 -18.73
C HIS A 140 1.90 -10.05 -18.25
N LEU A 141 1.30 -11.15 -17.75
CA LEU A 141 2.03 -12.36 -17.40
C LEU A 141 2.55 -13.03 -18.67
N LYS A 142 3.80 -13.47 -18.62
CA LYS A 142 4.50 -14.12 -19.74
C LYS A 142 4.59 -15.63 -19.52
N LEU A 143 4.98 -16.37 -20.56
CA LEU A 143 5.23 -17.80 -20.49
C LEU A 143 6.15 -18.18 -19.32
N GLU A 144 7.21 -17.41 -19.09
CA GLU A 144 8.13 -17.62 -17.96
C GLU A 144 7.45 -17.56 -16.58
N ASP A 145 6.43 -16.72 -16.45
CA ASP A 145 5.67 -16.61 -15.19
C ASP A 145 4.76 -17.85 -15.03
N ALA A 146 4.17 -18.34 -16.12
CA ALA A 146 3.37 -19.58 -16.13
C ALA A 146 4.20 -20.82 -15.80
N GLU A 147 5.42 -20.95 -16.37
CA GLU A 147 6.34 -22.05 -16.07
C GLU A 147 6.75 -22.08 -14.60
N LYS A 148 7.00 -20.91 -14.01
CA LYS A 148 7.33 -20.78 -12.56
C LYS A 148 6.18 -21.24 -11.69
N GLU A 149 4.95 -20.89 -12.07
CA GLU A 149 3.77 -21.26 -11.29
C GLU A 149 3.49 -22.76 -11.36
N ILE A 150 3.61 -23.39 -12.53
CA ILE A 150 3.51 -24.85 -12.69
C ILE A 150 4.54 -25.55 -11.80
N LYS A 151 5.79 -25.15 -11.83
CA LYS A 151 6.85 -25.74 -10.99
C LYS A 151 6.55 -25.55 -9.49
N ARG A 152 5.96 -24.42 -9.11
CA ARG A 152 5.54 -24.17 -7.72
C ARG A 152 4.48 -25.16 -7.28
N LEU A 153 3.45 -25.37 -8.11
CA LEU A 153 2.36 -26.32 -7.83
C LEU A 153 2.86 -27.76 -7.73
N GLU A 154 3.74 -28.18 -8.63
CA GLU A 154 4.35 -29.51 -8.56
C GLU A 154 5.16 -29.73 -7.26
N ASN A 155 5.87 -28.70 -6.79
CA ASN A 155 6.62 -28.79 -5.54
C ASN A 155 5.70 -28.90 -4.31
N ILE A 156 4.61 -28.14 -4.29
CA ILE A 156 3.60 -28.23 -3.23
C ILE A 156 2.98 -29.65 -3.21
N GLU A 157 2.64 -30.20 -4.36
CA GLU A 157 2.11 -31.57 -4.44
C GLU A 157 3.11 -32.62 -3.90
N LYS A 158 4.40 -32.46 -4.23
CA LYS A 158 5.46 -33.34 -3.74
C LYS A 158 5.59 -33.26 -2.20
N GLU A 159 5.51 -32.05 -1.65
CA GLU A 159 5.56 -31.84 -0.21
C GLU A 159 4.35 -32.45 0.51
N LEU A 160 3.14 -32.24 -0.02
CA LEU A 160 1.92 -32.82 0.52
C LEU A 160 1.98 -34.35 0.52
N LYS A 161 2.48 -34.97 -0.58
CA LYS A 161 2.66 -36.44 -0.66
C LYS A 161 3.73 -36.97 0.31
N ARG A 162 4.71 -36.15 0.71
CA ARG A 162 5.70 -36.52 1.73
C ARG A 162 5.14 -36.45 3.15
N CYS A 163 4.29 -35.45 3.43
CA CYS A 163 3.64 -35.32 4.75
C CYS A 163 2.51 -36.33 4.99
N ALA A 164 1.98 -36.95 3.93
CA ALA A 164 0.90 -37.95 4.00
C ALA A 164 1.41 -39.40 4.14
N ARG A 165 2.71 -39.63 4.22
CA ARG A 165 3.37 -40.90 4.51
C ARG A 165 3.93 -40.93 5.92
#